data_1890840424307c93c38d5c67604884f6
#
_entry.id   1890840424307c93c38d5c67604884f6
#
_cell.length_a   1.000
_cell.length_b   1.000
_cell.length_c   1.000
_cell.angle_alpha   90.00
_cell.angle_beta   90.00
_cell.angle_gamma   90.00
#
_symmetry.space_group_name_H-M   'P 1'
#
loop_
_entity.id
_entity.type
_entity.pdbx_description
1 polymer ?
#
loop_
_entity_poly.entity_id
_entity_poly.type
_entity_poly.pdbx_seq_one_letter_code
_entity_poly.pdbx_strand_id
1 'polypeptide(L)'
;PWQFERDDQAVAEWSVDNQGPDGQPRLRVVVTRQGRVAWNPQFSYAGLKLVGGEPYTLQFLARSDEPREFGINAMMAHDPWEQFGFNATVKTDRQWQSHRYTFIPNKGDANARISFTGLKPGAYELAAVSLRPGGIVGLEPGQSLEAESVAIVRRSAVNLTKAARQDWIDFLYSTEQDYWLGMYRFIKDELKVRPIVSGTQLSYSPMHIQASLDYIDAHSYWHHPAFPGRPWDSRDWYVQNAALVNTPGGTLSGLAVRRVAGMAYTVSEYNHPAPIQYAAEGFPMIAAFGAFQGWDGIFSFAYSHNTDFEPGKISSFFDIKGDTSRMVHMPACAAMFLRGDVAPAREALSVAVTPEAERATLYKTLSAWEITADNYGLDPRLSLLHAVAMAKEGRPADLPAAPAKDAVQFVSDTKQIYWDVSQKDAGYFIANTPRSKLFTGFIRGRTFKLGDIALRFGKTRLDWATVSLVAVDGEGFDKPGRLLVAATGQVENQGMTIEDLGSGRITVRDKWGDAPMLCEGIEAELLLPVAAERVALYPLDEAGNRREAAPVAAHNGKARIVLAPRHKTVWYEIQVRE
;
A
#
# COMPACT_ATOMS: atom_id res chain seq x y z
N PRO A 1 -20.47 -29.38 -20.17
CA PRO A 1 -21.77 -28.73 -20.33
C PRO A 1 -21.70 -27.26 -19.91
N TRP A 2 -22.57 -26.43 -20.45
CA TRP A 2 -22.71 -25.04 -20.06
C TRP A 2 -23.23 -24.93 -18.63
N GLN A 3 -22.66 -24.01 -17.85
CA GLN A 3 -23.01 -23.69 -16.47
C GLN A 3 -23.19 -22.20 -16.32
N PHE A 4 -24.21 -21.79 -15.57
CA PHE A 4 -24.43 -20.40 -15.21
C PHE A 4 -24.24 -20.26 -13.69
N GLU A 5 -23.34 -19.40 -13.29
CA GLU A 5 -22.98 -19.18 -11.88
C GLU A 5 -23.27 -17.74 -11.48
N ARG A 6 -23.87 -17.55 -10.32
CA ARG A 6 -24.15 -16.25 -9.72
C ARG A 6 -24.10 -16.33 -8.21
N ASP A 7 -23.75 -15.26 -7.55
CA ASP A 7 -23.92 -15.10 -6.11
C ASP A 7 -25.36 -14.61 -5.77
N ASP A 8 -25.66 -14.47 -4.49
CA ASP A 8 -26.96 -14.07 -3.94
C ASP A 8 -27.37 -12.63 -4.31
N GLN A 9 -26.44 -11.78 -4.73
CA GLN A 9 -26.70 -10.39 -5.13
C GLN A 9 -26.90 -10.22 -6.63
N ALA A 10 -26.37 -11.12 -7.44
CA ALA A 10 -26.48 -11.05 -8.89
C ALA A 10 -27.92 -11.37 -9.36
N VAL A 11 -28.46 -10.52 -10.21
CA VAL A 11 -29.75 -10.73 -10.89
C VAL A 11 -29.52 -10.79 -12.37
N ALA A 12 -29.69 -11.99 -12.95
CA ALA A 12 -29.53 -12.22 -14.37
C ALA A 12 -30.42 -13.37 -14.83
N GLU A 13 -30.84 -13.27 -16.08
CA GLU A 13 -31.60 -14.28 -16.80
C GLU A 13 -30.82 -14.72 -18.04
N TRP A 14 -31.01 -15.96 -18.47
CA TRP A 14 -30.41 -16.46 -19.70
C TRP A 14 -31.35 -17.37 -20.44
N SER A 15 -31.21 -17.39 -21.77
CA SER A 15 -31.95 -18.24 -22.65
C SER A 15 -31.11 -18.69 -23.86
N VAL A 16 -31.49 -19.81 -24.44
CA VAL A 16 -30.92 -20.28 -25.72
C VAL A 16 -32.04 -20.35 -26.74
N ASP A 17 -31.84 -19.76 -27.88
CA ASP A 17 -32.76 -19.77 -29.03
C ASP A 17 -31.98 -19.89 -30.36
N ASN A 18 -32.67 -19.96 -31.47
CA ASN A 18 -32.08 -20.03 -32.82
C ASN A 18 -32.07 -18.67 -33.54
N GLN A 19 -31.88 -17.57 -32.79
CA GLN A 19 -31.82 -16.22 -33.35
C GLN A 19 -30.37 -15.69 -33.51
N GLY A 20 -29.40 -16.59 -33.50
CA GLY A 20 -28.03 -16.26 -33.85
C GLY A 20 -27.83 -15.96 -35.34
N PRO A 21 -26.62 -15.56 -35.75
CA PRO A 21 -26.29 -15.39 -37.16
C PRO A 21 -26.62 -16.65 -37.96
N ASP A 22 -27.21 -16.47 -39.16
CA ASP A 22 -27.61 -17.56 -40.06
C ASP A 22 -28.54 -18.60 -39.40
N GLY A 23 -29.34 -18.18 -38.41
CA GLY A 23 -30.27 -19.07 -37.72
C GLY A 23 -29.60 -20.06 -36.76
N GLN A 24 -28.34 -19.84 -36.40
CA GLN A 24 -27.62 -20.67 -35.43
C GLN A 24 -28.11 -20.47 -34.00
N PRO A 25 -27.91 -21.46 -33.11
CA PRO A 25 -28.19 -21.27 -31.71
C PRO A 25 -27.37 -20.12 -31.11
N ARG A 26 -28.05 -19.26 -30.34
CA ARG A 26 -27.40 -18.23 -29.54
C ARG A 26 -27.76 -18.39 -28.07
N LEU A 27 -26.79 -18.08 -27.23
CA LEU A 27 -26.99 -17.82 -25.81
C LEU A 27 -27.25 -16.32 -25.65
N ARG A 28 -28.34 -15.96 -24.96
CA ARG A 28 -28.63 -14.60 -24.55
C ARG A 28 -28.61 -14.52 -23.04
N VAL A 29 -27.83 -13.57 -22.48
CA VAL A 29 -27.74 -13.30 -21.06
C VAL A 29 -28.13 -11.86 -20.81
N VAL A 30 -29.09 -11.63 -19.90
CA VAL A 30 -29.54 -10.29 -19.49
C VAL A 30 -29.20 -10.12 -18.03
N VAL A 31 -28.28 -9.24 -17.71
CA VAL A 31 -27.86 -8.92 -16.35
C VAL A 31 -28.56 -7.64 -15.91
N THR A 32 -29.37 -7.73 -14.87
CA THR A 32 -30.04 -6.57 -14.26
C THR A 32 -29.21 -5.99 -13.11
N ARG A 33 -28.52 -6.85 -12.36
CA ARG A 33 -27.63 -6.44 -11.26
C ARG A 33 -26.42 -7.37 -11.20
N GLN A 34 -25.22 -6.77 -11.12
CA GLN A 34 -23.96 -7.49 -10.91
C GLN A 34 -23.89 -8.11 -9.52
N GLY A 35 -23.10 -9.16 -9.35
CA GLY A 35 -22.87 -9.82 -8.09
C GLY A 35 -21.96 -9.04 -7.14
N ARG A 36 -21.83 -9.56 -5.93
CA ARG A 36 -20.90 -9.05 -4.91
C ARG A 36 -19.44 -9.18 -5.33
N VAL A 37 -19.11 -10.25 -6.05
CA VAL A 37 -17.77 -10.47 -6.58
C VAL A 37 -17.71 -10.11 -8.06
N ALA A 38 -16.60 -9.51 -8.49
CA ALA A 38 -16.47 -8.90 -9.81
C ALA A 38 -16.65 -9.88 -11.00
N TRP A 39 -16.43 -11.18 -10.79
CA TRP A 39 -16.61 -12.19 -11.85
C TRP A 39 -18.04 -12.73 -11.98
N ASN A 40 -18.95 -12.40 -11.04
CA ASN A 40 -20.35 -12.82 -11.10
C ASN A 40 -21.29 -11.73 -11.65
N PRO A 41 -22.29 -12.09 -12.46
CA PRO A 41 -22.57 -13.46 -12.96
C PRO A 41 -21.56 -13.89 -14.00
N GLN A 42 -21.38 -15.22 -14.14
CA GLN A 42 -20.51 -15.80 -15.15
C GLN A 42 -21.19 -16.98 -15.86
N PHE A 43 -20.75 -17.24 -17.09
CA PHE A 43 -21.16 -18.36 -17.89
C PHE A 43 -19.95 -19.18 -18.30
N SER A 44 -19.99 -20.50 -18.10
CA SER A 44 -18.82 -21.35 -18.36
C SER A 44 -19.19 -22.65 -19.08
N TYR A 45 -18.24 -23.19 -19.83
CA TYR A 45 -18.32 -24.54 -20.38
C TYR A 45 -17.23 -25.40 -19.76
N ALA A 46 -17.63 -26.37 -18.95
CA ALA A 46 -16.75 -27.26 -18.18
C ALA A 46 -16.64 -28.66 -18.82
N GLY A 47 -15.75 -29.49 -18.27
CA GLY A 47 -15.48 -30.84 -18.76
C GLY A 47 -14.52 -30.87 -19.96
N LEU A 48 -13.73 -29.82 -20.13
CA LEU A 48 -12.72 -29.74 -21.19
C LEU A 48 -11.42 -30.43 -20.72
N LYS A 49 -10.77 -31.15 -21.65
CA LYS A 49 -9.42 -31.67 -21.42
C LYS A 49 -8.43 -30.73 -22.12
N LEU A 50 -7.61 -30.06 -21.33
CA LEU A 50 -6.52 -29.23 -21.84
C LEU A 50 -5.16 -29.86 -21.50
N VAL A 51 -4.23 -29.83 -22.44
CA VAL A 51 -2.86 -30.29 -22.26
C VAL A 51 -1.94 -29.08 -22.13
N GLY A 52 -1.15 -29.02 -21.06
CA GLY A 52 -0.21 -27.92 -20.84
C GLY A 52 0.86 -27.87 -21.93
N GLY A 53 1.13 -26.67 -22.42
CA GLY A 53 2.09 -26.45 -23.51
C GLY A 53 1.55 -26.62 -24.92
N GLU A 54 0.34 -27.17 -25.11
CA GLU A 54 -0.28 -27.35 -26.41
C GLU A 54 -1.18 -26.16 -26.77
N PRO A 55 -1.17 -25.65 -28.01
CA PRO A 55 -2.00 -24.54 -28.40
C PRO A 55 -3.47 -24.97 -28.60
N TYR A 56 -4.36 -24.05 -28.24
CA TYR A 56 -5.81 -24.15 -28.48
C TYR A 56 -6.33 -22.86 -29.05
N THR A 57 -7.30 -22.95 -29.94
CA THR A 57 -8.00 -21.78 -30.48
C THR A 57 -9.46 -21.77 -30.02
N LEU A 58 -9.82 -20.75 -29.25
CA LEU A 58 -11.18 -20.38 -28.92
C LEU A 58 -11.70 -19.39 -29.95
N GLN A 59 -12.84 -19.69 -30.53
CA GLN A 59 -13.53 -18.80 -31.48
C GLN A 59 -15.01 -18.71 -31.12
N PHE A 60 -15.58 -17.51 -31.22
CA PHE A 60 -17.01 -17.29 -31.01
C PHE A 60 -17.47 -15.99 -31.69
N LEU A 61 -18.77 -15.86 -31.85
CA LEU A 61 -19.42 -14.61 -32.21
C LEU A 61 -20.03 -14.01 -30.94
N ALA A 62 -19.90 -12.68 -30.77
CA ALA A 62 -20.49 -11.98 -29.63
C ALA A 62 -21.04 -10.62 -30.07
N ARG A 63 -22.14 -10.18 -29.41
CA ARG A 63 -22.63 -8.79 -29.44
C ARG A 63 -23.27 -8.42 -28.11
N SER A 64 -23.58 -7.14 -27.94
CA SER A 64 -24.28 -6.59 -26.76
C SER A 64 -25.26 -5.50 -27.15
N ASP A 65 -26.18 -5.13 -26.27
CA ASP A 65 -27.17 -4.07 -26.47
C ASP A 65 -26.56 -2.67 -26.69
N GLU A 66 -25.35 -2.45 -26.15
CA GLU A 66 -24.52 -1.25 -26.31
C GLU A 66 -23.03 -1.63 -26.17
N PRO A 67 -22.06 -0.73 -26.42
CA PRO A 67 -20.64 -1.05 -26.20
C PRO A 67 -20.37 -1.52 -24.78
N ARG A 68 -19.86 -2.75 -24.65
CA ARG A 68 -19.60 -3.43 -23.38
C ARG A 68 -18.30 -4.21 -23.42
N GLU A 69 -17.86 -4.58 -22.23
CA GLU A 69 -16.68 -5.44 -22.05
C GLU A 69 -17.02 -6.56 -21.07
N PHE A 70 -16.45 -7.74 -21.29
CA PHE A 70 -16.46 -8.85 -20.34
C PHE A 70 -15.17 -9.66 -20.43
N GLY A 71 -14.86 -10.41 -19.37
CA GLY A 71 -13.67 -11.26 -19.31
C GLY A 71 -13.92 -12.65 -19.90
N ILE A 72 -12.88 -13.24 -20.51
CA ILE A 72 -12.81 -14.67 -20.80
C ILE A 72 -11.56 -15.27 -20.21
N ASN A 73 -11.62 -16.50 -19.68
CA ASN A 73 -10.45 -17.20 -19.17
C ASN A 73 -10.57 -18.72 -19.35
N ALA A 74 -9.42 -19.40 -19.22
CA ALA A 74 -9.34 -20.85 -19.09
C ALA A 74 -8.80 -21.21 -17.70
N MET A 75 -9.52 -22.10 -16.98
CA MET A 75 -9.17 -22.47 -15.62
C MET A 75 -9.68 -23.87 -15.27
N MET A 76 -9.28 -24.40 -14.11
CA MET A 76 -9.86 -25.62 -13.53
C MET A 76 -11.37 -25.42 -13.30
N ALA A 77 -12.16 -26.49 -13.51
CA ALA A 77 -13.57 -26.53 -13.15
C ALA A 77 -13.81 -27.18 -11.76
N HIS A 78 -12.80 -27.14 -10.90
CA HIS A 78 -12.80 -27.72 -9.56
C HIS A 78 -11.74 -27.02 -8.68
N ASP A 79 -11.75 -27.27 -7.38
CA ASP A 79 -10.74 -26.78 -6.45
C ASP A 79 -9.33 -27.25 -6.87
N PRO A 80 -8.29 -26.38 -6.85
CA PRO A 80 -8.23 -25.02 -6.29
C PRO A 80 -8.57 -23.88 -7.28
N TRP A 81 -9.28 -24.11 -8.37
CA TRP A 81 -9.76 -23.10 -9.33
C TRP A 81 -8.65 -22.30 -10.01
N GLU A 82 -7.51 -22.93 -10.26
CA GLU A 82 -6.35 -22.27 -10.84
C GLU A 82 -6.54 -21.95 -12.34
N GLN A 83 -6.02 -20.79 -12.74
CA GLN A 83 -6.04 -20.37 -14.14
C GLN A 83 -4.88 -20.98 -14.93
N PHE A 84 -5.10 -21.18 -16.23
CA PHE A 84 -4.13 -21.76 -17.17
C PHE A 84 -3.33 -20.74 -17.98
N GLY A 85 -3.33 -19.48 -17.55
CA GLY A 85 -2.58 -18.41 -18.21
C GLY A 85 -3.30 -17.76 -19.40
N PHE A 86 -4.53 -18.18 -19.72
CA PHE A 86 -5.40 -17.49 -20.66
C PHE A 86 -6.40 -16.61 -19.93
N ASN A 87 -6.29 -15.30 -20.17
CA ASN A 87 -7.23 -14.30 -19.68
C ASN A 87 -7.25 -13.14 -20.70
N ALA A 88 -8.43 -12.78 -21.20
CA ALA A 88 -8.58 -11.69 -22.14
C ALA A 88 -9.87 -10.91 -21.88
N THR A 89 -9.91 -9.66 -22.32
CA THR A 89 -11.10 -8.82 -22.31
C THR A 89 -11.71 -8.79 -23.69
N VAL A 90 -12.99 -9.11 -23.79
CA VAL A 90 -13.79 -9.07 -25.00
C VAL A 90 -14.53 -7.75 -25.03
N LYS A 91 -14.40 -7.01 -26.12
CA LYS A 91 -15.20 -5.80 -26.40
C LYS A 91 -16.30 -6.15 -27.40
N THR A 92 -17.51 -5.72 -27.12
CA THR A 92 -18.69 -5.98 -27.95
C THR A 92 -19.49 -4.70 -28.16
N ASP A 93 -20.28 -4.67 -29.22
CA ASP A 93 -21.26 -3.64 -29.49
C ASP A 93 -22.55 -4.28 -30.04
N ARG A 94 -23.42 -3.49 -30.68
CA ARG A 94 -24.71 -3.96 -31.23
C ARG A 94 -24.58 -4.91 -32.41
N GLN A 95 -23.40 -4.98 -33.03
CA GLN A 95 -23.16 -5.85 -34.18
C GLN A 95 -22.49 -7.14 -33.77
N TRP A 96 -22.77 -8.23 -34.49
CA TRP A 96 -22.06 -9.47 -34.29
C TRP A 96 -20.59 -9.31 -34.69
N GLN A 97 -19.70 -9.58 -33.76
CA GLN A 97 -18.26 -9.52 -33.96
C GLN A 97 -17.66 -10.91 -33.75
N SER A 98 -16.73 -11.29 -34.64
CA SER A 98 -15.97 -12.53 -34.50
C SER A 98 -14.76 -12.30 -33.58
N HIS A 99 -14.65 -13.14 -32.56
CA HIS A 99 -13.53 -13.17 -31.64
C HIS A 99 -12.78 -14.47 -31.80
N ARG A 100 -11.46 -14.38 -31.89
CA ARG A 100 -10.56 -15.53 -31.99
C ARG A 100 -9.35 -15.33 -31.12
N TYR A 101 -9.07 -16.33 -30.27
CA TYR A 101 -7.94 -16.35 -29.37
C TYR A 101 -7.22 -17.68 -29.48
N THR A 102 -5.95 -17.67 -29.88
CA THR A 102 -5.07 -18.82 -29.73
C THR A 102 -4.30 -18.65 -28.43
N PHE A 103 -4.30 -19.67 -27.56
CA PHE A 103 -3.58 -19.62 -26.28
C PHE A 103 -2.89 -20.96 -25.99
N ILE A 104 -1.85 -20.91 -25.15
CA ILE A 104 -1.09 -22.07 -24.71
C ILE A 104 -1.32 -22.19 -23.19
N PRO A 105 -2.05 -23.21 -22.71
CA PRO A 105 -2.20 -23.43 -21.28
C PRO A 105 -0.84 -23.66 -20.62
N ASN A 106 -0.57 -23.01 -19.51
CA ASN A 106 0.69 -23.18 -18.74
C ASN A 106 0.73 -24.51 -17.98
N LYS A 107 -0.40 -25.22 -17.84
CA LYS A 107 -0.53 -26.56 -17.28
C LYS A 107 -1.75 -27.26 -17.89
N GLY A 108 -1.81 -28.60 -17.76
CA GLY A 108 -2.92 -29.40 -18.22
C GLY A 108 -3.92 -29.72 -17.11
N ASP A 109 -5.15 -30.04 -17.51
CA ASP A 109 -6.20 -30.54 -16.65
C ASP A 109 -7.22 -31.35 -17.43
N ALA A 110 -7.80 -32.40 -16.81
CA ALA A 110 -8.81 -33.27 -17.43
C ALA A 110 -10.23 -32.72 -17.30
N ASN A 111 -10.45 -31.73 -16.42
CA ASN A 111 -11.72 -31.08 -16.17
C ASN A 111 -11.57 -29.55 -16.11
N ALA A 112 -11.07 -29.00 -17.20
CA ALA A 112 -10.95 -27.57 -17.39
C ALA A 112 -12.28 -26.94 -17.82
N ARG A 113 -12.36 -25.59 -17.74
CA ARG A 113 -13.45 -24.80 -18.28
C ARG A 113 -12.98 -23.55 -18.98
N ILE A 114 -13.78 -23.08 -19.94
CA ILE A 114 -13.71 -21.72 -20.47
C ILE A 114 -14.86 -20.93 -19.83
N SER A 115 -14.54 -19.79 -19.24
CA SER A 115 -15.52 -18.92 -18.56
C SER A 115 -15.62 -17.56 -19.23
N PHE A 116 -16.86 -17.06 -19.34
CA PHE A 116 -17.22 -15.70 -19.70
C PHE A 116 -17.65 -15.00 -18.41
N THR A 117 -16.89 -14.00 -17.95
CA THR A 117 -16.96 -13.50 -16.57
C THR A 117 -17.14 -11.98 -16.53
N GLY A 118 -17.58 -11.46 -15.37
CA GLY A 118 -17.63 -10.03 -15.16
C GLY A 118 -18.68 -9.32 -16.01
N LEU A 119 -19.77 -10.00 -16.30
CA LEU A 119 -20.89 -9.44 -17.06
C LEU A 119 -21.56 -8.33 -16.24
N LYS A 120 -21.44 -7.08 -16.69
CA LYS A 120 -22.09 -5.91 -16.07
C LYS A 120 -23.57 -5.83 -16.47
N PRO A 121 -24.41 -5.02 -15.80
CA PRO A 121 -25.80 -4.85 -16.21
C PRO A 121 -25.95 -4.52 -17.70
N GLY A 122 -26.79 -5.28 -18.42
CA GLY A 122 -27.02 -5.20 -19.86
C GLY A 122 -27.30 -6.54 -20.50
N ALA A 123 -27.44 -6.57 -21.81
CA ALA A 123 -27.72 -7.78 -22.58
C ALA A 123 -26.50 -8.18 -23.43
N TYR A 124 -26.13 -9.46 -23.33
CA TYR A 124 -25.03 -10.08 -24.05
C TYR A 124 -25.53 -11.28 -24.85
N GLU A 125 -25.01 -11.47 -26.04
CA GLU A 125 -25.34 -12.60 -26.89
C GLU A 125 -24.07 -13.27 -27.41
N LEU A 126 -24.02 -14.59 -27.33
CA LEU A 126 -22.91 -15.43 -27.78
C LEU A 126 -23.44 -16.49 -28.76
N ALA A 127 -22.72 -16.74 -29.86
CA ALA A 127 -23.04 -17.78 -30.82
C ALA A 127 -21.76 -18.44 -31.35
N ALA A 128 -21.90 -19.61 -31.95
CA ALA A 128 -20.83 -20.33 -32.64
C ALA A 128 -19.56 -20.55 -31.77
N VAL A 129 -19.72 -20.78 -30.46
CA VAL A 129 -18.59 -20.99 -29.55
C VAL A 129 -17.91 -22.32 -29.88
N SER A 130 -16.63 -22.28 -30.15
CA SER A 130 -15.81 -23.42 -30.55
C SER A 130 -14.42 -23.33 -29.89
N LEU A 131 -13.97 -24.45 -29.31
CA LEU A 131 -12.59 -24.61 -28.81
C LEU A 131 -11.97 -25.80 -29.55
N ARG A 132 -10.83 -25.60 -30.20
CA ARG A 132 -10.14 -26.63 -30.96
C ARG A 132 -8.64 -26.64 -30.64
N PRO A 133 -7.99 -27.83 -30.60
CA PRO A 133 -6.53 -27.92 -30.56
C PRO A 133 -5.89 -27.23 -31.78
N GLY A 134 -4.70 -26.64 -31.59
CA GLY A 134 -3.95 -25.95 -32.62
C GLY A 134 -4.29 -24.48 -32.74
N GLY A 135 -3.59 -23.80 -33.64
CA GLY A 135 -3.75 -22.38 -33.95
C GLY A 135 -2.40 -21.73 -34.28
N ILE A 136 -2.44 -20.42 -34.55
CA ILE A 136 -1.24 -19.63 -34.85
C ILE A 136 -0.54 -19.28 -33.53
N VAL A 137 0.71 -19.69 -33.42
CA VAL A 137 1.57 -19.43 -32.27
C VAL A 137 2.82 -18.71 -32.77
N GLY A 138 3.23 -17.65 -32.10
CA GLY A 138 4.36 -16.82 -32.52
C GLY A 138 3.96 -15.76 -33.55
N LEU A 139 4.67 -15.72 -34.68
CA LEU A 139 4.43 -14.72 -35.71
C LEU A 139 3.10 -14.96 -36.45
N GLU A 140 2.34 -13.90 -36.64
CA GLU A 140 1.14 -13.94 -37.48
C GLU A 140 1.52 -14.03 -39.00
N PRO A 141 0.62 -14.54 -39.87
CA PRO A 141 0.88 -14.58 -41.31
C PRO A 141 1.29 -13.20 -41.85
N GLY A 142 2.40 -13.16 -42.58
CA GLY A 142 2.95 -11.92 -43.15
C GLY A 142 3.88 -11.14 -42.23
N GLN A 143 4.06 -11.56 -40.99
CA GLN A 143 5.10 -11.00 -40.13
C GLN A 143 6.44 -11.71 -40.35
N SER A 144 7.51 -10.92 -40.39
CA SER A 144 8.89 -11.43 -40.40
C SER A 144 9.83 -10.43 -39.75
N LEU A 145 10.91 -10.95 -39.16
CA LEU A 145 11.97 -10.12 -38.55
C LEU A 145 12.73 -9.35 -39.64
N GLU A 146 12.99 -9.99 -40.78
CA GLU A 146 13.72 -9.39 -41.88
C GLU A 146 12.97 -8.23 -42.55
N ALA A 147 11.64 -8.29 -42.53
CA ALA A 147 10.78 -7.23 -43.04
C ALA A 147 10.38 -6.21 -41.97
N GLU A 148 10.92 -6.34 -40.75
CA GLU A 148 10.58 -5.47 -39.59
C GLU A 148 9.06 -5.33 -39.36
N SER A 149 8.29 -6.38 -39.71
CA SER A 149 6.83 -6.37 -39.67
C SER A 149 6.24 -7.04 -38.43
N VAL A 150 7.09 -7.45 -37.46
CA VAL A 150 6.65 -8.05 -36.20
C VAL A 150 6.00 -6.98 -35.31
N ALA A 151 4.74 -7.21 -34.94
CA ALA A 151 4.03 -6.29 -34.07
C ALA A 151 4.62 -6.26 -32.66
N ILE A 152 4.56 -5.09 -32.00
CA ILE A 152 4.93 -4.94 -30.59
C ILE A 152 4.11 -5.91 -29.73
N VAL A 153 4.78 -6.70 -28.93
CA VAL A 153 4.14 -7.65 -28.01
C VAL A 153 3.34 -6.89 -26.95
N ARG A 154 2.05 -7.17 -26.90
CA ARG A 154 1.17 -6.62 -25.87
C ARG A 154 1.15 -7.54 -24.65
N ARG A 155 1.03 -6.95 -23.44
CA ARG A 155 0.89 -7.73 -22.19
C ARG A 155 -0.26 -8.75 -22.24
N SER A 156 -1.31 -8.45 -23.01
CA SER A 156 -2.47 -9.32 -23.21
C SER A 156 -2.27 -10.39 -24.29
N ALA A 157 -1.11 -10.47 -24.95
CA ALA A 157 -0.85 -11.50 -25.96
C ALA A 157 -0.80 -12.89 -25.31
N VAL A 158 -1.66 -13.79 -25.78
CA VAL A 158 -1.89 -15.13 -25.18
C VAL A 158 -1.35 -16.26 -26.07
N ASN A 159 -0.89 -15.94 -27.28
CA ASN A 159 -0.37 -16.87 -28.26
C ASN A 159 1.17 -16.86 -28.39
N LEU A 160 1.85 -16.24 -27.43
CA LEU A 160 3.32 -16.22 -27.42
C LEU A 160 3.89 -17.53 -26.90
N THR A 161 4.91 -18.04 -27.56
CA THR A 161 5.73 -19.10 -27.01
C THR A 161 6.50 -18.61 -25.79
N LYS A 162 6.96 -19.54 -24.96
CA LYS A 162 7.83 -19.19 -23.80
C LYS A 162 9.08 -18.44 -24.28
N ALA A 163 9.72 -18.89 -25.36
CA ALA A 163 10.91 -18.25 -25.92
C ALA A 163 10.62 -16.81 -26.38
N ALA A 164 9.58 -16.60 -27.19
CA ALA A 164 9.21 -15.26 -27.66
C ALA A 164 8.87 -14.29 -26.48
N ARG A 165 8.27 -14.80 -25.42
CA ARG A 165 8.01 -14.02 -24.20
C ARG A 165 9.31 -13.65 -23.48
N GLN A 166 10.25 -14.58 -23.38
CA GLN A 166 11.56 -14.34 -22.77
C GLN A 166 12.34 -13.29 -23.58
N ASP A 167 12.45 -13.48 -24.89
CA ASP A 167 13.13 -12.53 -25.79
C ASP A 167 12.54 -11.12 -25.67
N TRP A 168 11.20 -11.00 -25.58
CA TRP A 168 10.54 -9.71 -25.39
C TRP A 168 10.91 -9.06 -24.04
N ILE A 169 10.93 -9.82 -22.96
CA ILE A 169 11.31 -9.32 -21.64
C ILE A 169 12.80 -8.94 -21.63
N ASP A 170 13.66 -9.71 -22.25
CA ASP A 170 15.09 -9.40 -22.36
C ASP A 170 15.35 -8.14 -23.17
N PHE A 171 14.61 -7.94 -24.26
CA PHE A 171 14.63 -6.70 -25.03
C PHE A 171 14.19 -5.49 -24.18
N LEU A 172 13.08 -5.60 -23.48
CA LEU A 172 12.59 -4.51 -22.59
C LEU A 172 13.60 -4.20 -21.49
N TYR A 173 14.15 -5.23 -20.86
CA TYR A 173 15.13 -5.07 -19.78
C TYR A 173 16.41 -4.39 -20.30
N SER A 174 16.98 -4.84 -21.42
CA SER A 174 18.19 -4.23 -21.99
C SER A 174 17.93 -2.78 -22.41
N THR A 175 16.80 -2.50 -23.05
CA THR A 175 16.41 -1.16 -23.46
C THR A 175 16.26 -0.22 -22.25
N GLU A 176 15.63 -0.68 -21.18
CA GLU A 176 15.49 0.09 -19.95
C GLU A 176 16.83 0.32 -19.26
N GLN A 177 17.67 -0.72 -19.20
CA GLN A 177 19.02 -0.63 -18.64
C GLN A 177 19.88 0.39 -19.40
N ASP A 178 19.88 0.32 -20.74
CA ASP A 178 20.63 1.24 -21.59
C ASP A 178 20.16 2.69 -21.40
N TYR A 179 18.84 2.89 -21.27
CA TYR A 179 18.27 4.21 -20.99
C TYR A 179 18.77 4.76 -19.64
N TRP A 180 18.57 4.03 -18.54
CA TRP A 180 18.93 4.51 -17.20
C TRP A 180 20.45 4.73 -17.07
N LEU A 181 21.27 3.78 -17.53
CA LEU A 181 22.73 3.92 -17.45
C LEU A 181 23.27 4.97 -18.42
N GLY A 182 22.64 5.12 -19.58
CA GLY A 182 22.98 6.19 -20.52
C GLY A 182 22.72 7.56 -19.94
N MET A 183 21.53 7.78 -19.36
CA MET A 183 21.18 9.04 -18.70
C MET A 183 22.03 9.30 -17.46
N TYR A 184 22.32 8.28 -16.66
CA TYR A 184 23.21 8.41 -15.51
C TYR A 184 24.61 8.86 -15.91
N ARG A 185 25.22 8.22 -16.92
CA ARG A 185 26.54 8.64 -17.45
C ARG A 185 26.51 10.05 -18.00
N PHE A 186 25.48 10.43 -18.77
CA PHE A 186 25.32 11.79 -19.25
C PHE A 186 25.29 12.81 -18.11
N ILE A 187 24.50 12.57 -17.07
CA ILE A 187 24.39 13.45 -15.90
C ILE A 187 25.72 13.54 -15.15
N LYS A 188 26.38 12.40 -14.90
CA LYS A 188 27.60 12.33 -14.09
C LYS A 188 28.86 12.74 -14.86
N ASP A 189 29.00 12.24 -16.10
CA ASP A 189 30.25 12.35 -16.85
C ASP A 189 30.30 13.55 -17.76
N GLU A 190 29.16 13.93 -18.37
CA GLU A 190 29.10 15.09 -19.27
C GLU A 190 28.67 16.37 -18.52
N LEU A 191 27.55 16.34 -17.78
CA LEU A 191 27.07 17.49 -17.03
C LEU A 191 27.82 17.72 -15.71
N LYS A 192 28.62 16.75 -15.25
CA LYS A 192 29.42 16.81 -13.99
C LYS A 192 28.58 17.11 -12.76
N VAL A 193 27.34 16.59 -12.70
CA VAL A 193 26.44 16.80 -11.57
C VAL A 193 26.98 16.04 -10.34
N ARG A 194 27.22 16.76 -9.23
CA ARG A 194 27.77 16.19 -7.99
C ARG A 194 26.74 15.43 -7.15
N PRO A 195 25.47 15.91 -6.99
CA PRO A 195 24.45 15.22 -6.22
C PRO A 195 24.28 13.77 -6.66
N ILE A 196 23.83 12.94 -5.72
CA ILE A 196 23.46 11.54 -5.99
C ILE A 196 22.20 11.49 -6.85
N VAL A 197 22.11 10.45 -7.69
CA VAL A 197 21.07 10.29 -8.70
C VAL A 197 20.41 8.92 -8.55
N SER A 198 19.10 8.87 -8.45
CA SER A 198 18.30 7.66 -8.63
C SER A 198 17.57 7.69 -9.98
N GLY A 199 17.03 6.58 -10.39
CA GLY A 199 16.22 6.47 -11.60
C GLY A 199 14.74 6.67 -11.28
N THR A 200 14.06 5.58 -10.96
CA THR A 200 12.66 5.55 -10.57
C THR A 200 12.47 4.69 -9.32
N GLN A 201 11.28 4.71 -8.74
CA GLN A 201 10.99 3.81 -7.62
C GLN A 201 11.13 2.35 -8.05
N LEU A 202 11.64 1.52 -7.16
CA LEU A 202 12.06 0.16 -7.44
C LEU A 202 10.97 -0.72 -8.07
N SER A 203 9.73 -0.59 -7.67
CA SER A 203 8.64 -1.41 -8.21
C SER A 203 8.30 -1.16 -9.68
N TYR A 204 8.72 -0.03 -10.25
CA TYR A 204 8.53 0.27 -11.69
C TYR A 204 9.69 -0.20 -12.56
N SER A 205 10.81 -0.54 -11.96
CA SER A 205 12.03 -0.96 -12.63
C SER A 205 12.66 -2.14 -11.91
N PRO A 206 13.35 -3.05 -12.60
CA PRO A 206 14.10 -4.15 -11.99
C PRO A 206 15.18 -3.66 -11.01
N MET A 207 15.38 -4.45 -9.94
CA MET A 207 16.30 -4.08 -8.87
C MET A 207 17.74 -3.88 -9.38
N HIS A 208 18.26 -4.77 -10.23
CA HIS A 208 19.64 -4.67 -10.71
C HIS A 208 19.89 -3.45 -11.60
N ILE A 209 18.87 -2.99 -12.33
CA ILE A 209 18.96 -1.75 -13.11
C ILE A 209 19.06 -0.55 -12.16
N GLN A 210 18.15 -0.42 -11.21
CA GLN A 210 18.13 0.71 -10.28
C GLN A 210 19.32 0.68 -9.31
N ALA A 211 19.75 -0.49 -8.88
CA ALA A 211 20.92 -0.67 -8.02
C ALA A 211 22.26 -0.41 -8.73
N SER A 212 22.24 -0.08 -10.02
CA SER A 212 23.41 0.43 -10.77
C SER A 212 23.54 1.95 -10.72
N LEU A 213 22.59 2.64 -10.07
CA LEU A 213 22.61 4.07 -9.80
C LEU A 213 23.09 4.35 -8.36
N ASP A 214 23.00 5.59 -7.89
CA ASP A 214 23.58 5.97 -6.59
C ASP A 214 22.75 5.50 -5.39
N TYR A 215 21.42 5.45 -5.50
CA TYR A 215 20.54 5.04 -4.41
C TYR A 215 19.20 4.48 -4.92
N ILE A 216 18.51 3.77 -4.03
CA ILE A 216 17.21 3.14 -4.28
C ILE A 216 16.10 3.97 -3.68
N ASP A 217 14.99 4.09 -4.38
CA ASP A 217 13.77 4.74 -3.91
C ASP A 217 12.57 3.81 -3.98
N ALA A 218 11.61 4.00 -3.08
CA ALA A 218 10.32 3.31 -3.12
C ALA A 218 9.20 4.23 -2.63
N HIS A 219 7.98 3.96 -3.09
CA HIS A 219 6.76 4.67 -2.69
C HIS A 219 5.79 3.74 -1.99
N SER A 220 5.07 4.24 -1.03
CA SER A 220 3.90 3.55 -0.48
C SER A 220 2.99 4.51 0.27
N TYR A 221 1.70 4.15 0.34
CA TYR A 221 0.68 4.85 1.11
C TYR A 221 -0.04 3.86 2.02
N TRP A 222 -0.51 4.33 3.18
CA TRP A 222 -1.48 3.56 3.93
C TRP A 222 -2.85 3.81 3.33
N HIS A 223 -3.24 2.91 2.44
CA HIS A 223 -4.36 3.06 1.51
C HIS A 223 -4.17 4.19 0.48
N HIS A 224 -5.01 4.23 -0.50
CA HIS A 224 -5.05 5.24 -1.55
C HIS A 224 -6.52 5.53 -1.86
N PRO A 225 -6.90 6.76 -2.20
CA PRO A 225 -8.24 7.04 -2.68
C PRO A 225 -8.59 6.14 -3.87
N ALA A 226 -9.74 5.48 -3.79
CA ALA A 226 -10.25 4.63 -4.86
C ALA A 226 -11.40 5.34 -5.58
N PHE A 227 -11.39 5.26 -6.91
CA PHE A 227 -12.36 5.90 -7.80
C PHE A 227 -13.08 4.82 -8.62
N PRO A 228 -14.27 4.34 -8.20
CA PRO A 228 -14.96 3.24 -8.87
C PRO A 228 -15.36 3.54 -10.31
N GLY A 229 -15.71 4.80 -10.58
CA GLY A 229 -16.07 5.27 -11.91
C GLY A 229 -14.89 5.91 -12.64
N ARG A 230 -14.94 7.22 -12.83
CA ARG A 230 -13.90 7.98 -13.52
C ARG A 230 -12.76 8.32 -12.54
N PRO A 231 -11.49 8.12 -12.92
CA PRO A 231 -10.36 8.52 -12.08
C PRO A 231 -10.43 10.01 -11.67
N TRP A 232 -10.18 10.29 -10.40
CA TRP A 232 -10.16 11.64 -9.80
C TRP A 232 -11.51 12.36 -9.81
N ASP A 233 -12.63 11.62 -9.94
CA ASP A 233 -13.97 12.20 -9.76
C ASP A 233 -14.21 12.54 -8.28
N SER A 234 -14.32 13.84 -7.97
CA SER A 234 -14.52 14.34 -6.60
C SER A 234 -15.83 13.90 -5.95
N ARG A 235 -16.78 13.34 -6.72
CA ARG A 235 -18.09 12.88 -6.23
C ARG A 235 -18.19 11.36 -6.10
N ASP A 236 -17.25 10.61 -6.71
CA ASP A 236 -17.29 9.14 -6.71
C ASP A 236 -15.93 8.55 -6.32
N TRP A 237 -15.64 8.62 -5.02
CA TRP A 237 -14.40 8.09 -4.44
C TRP A 237 -14.59 7.69 -2.98
N TYR A 238 -13.67 6.90 -2.46
CA TYR A 238 -13.59 6.55 -1.05
C TYR A 238 -12.15 6.24 -0.64
N VAL A 239 -11.90 6.26 0.67
CA VAL A 239 -10.72 5.68 1.30
C VAL A 239 -11.13 4.60 2.29
N GLN A 240 -10.25 3.65 2.54
CA GLN A 240 -10.42 2.68 3.62
C GLN A 240 -10.03 3.36 4.95
N ASN A 241 -10.99 3.55 5.85
CA ASN A 241 -10.76 4.14 7.18
C ASN A 241 -10.26 3.07 8.16
N ALA A 242 -9.00 2.71 8.05
CA ALA A 242 -8.37 1.71 8.89
C ALA A 242 -7.14 2.30 9.60
N ALA A 243 -6.96 1.96 10.87
CA ALA A 243 -5.75 2.32 11.59
C ALA A 243 -4.62 1.33 11.26
N LEU A 244 -3.45 1.84 10.88
CA LEU A 244 -2.26 1.02 10.57
C LEU A 244 -1.83 0.19 11.78
N VAL A 245 -2.01 0.72 12.99
CA VAL A 245 -1.69 0.00 14.24
C VAL A 245 -2.40 -1.34 14.39
N ASN A 246 -3.53 -1.56 13.70
CA ASN A 246 -4.25 -2.85 13.70
C ASN A 246 -3.66 -3.88 12.71
N THR A 247 -2.70 -3.48 11.88
CA THR A 247 -2.11 -4.33 10.83
C THR A 247 -0.59 -4.32 10.94
N PRO A 248 0.00 -5.11 11.85
CA PRO A 248 1.45 -5.13 12.07
C PRO A 248 2.23 -5.32 10.77
N GLY A 249 3.18 -4.43 10.55
CA GLY A 249 3.92 -4.33 9.30
C GLY A 249 3.20 -3.50 8.25
N GLY A 250 2.03 -3.93 7.79
CA GLY A 250 1.26 -3.23 6.77
C GLY A 250 2.12 -2.68 5.62
N THR A 251 1.90 -1.42 5.27
CA THR A 251 2.70 -0.73 4.23
C THR A 251 4.19 -0.55 4.61
N LEU A 252 4.52 -0.53 5.92
CA LEU A 252 5.90 -0.36 6.40
C LEU A 252 6.76 -1.60 6.09
N SER A 253 6.26 -2.80 6.35
CA SER A 253 6.93 -4.04 5.93
C SER A 253 7.03 -4.15 4.42
N GLY A 254 5.99 -3.71 3.68
CA GLY A 254 6.00 -3.65 2.23
C GLY A 254 7.10 -2.75 1.66
N LEU A 255 7.45 -1.66 2.35
CA LEU A 255 8.59 -0.80 2.02
C LEU A 255 9.93 -1.47 2.41
N ALA A 256 10.00 -2.10 3.58
CA ALA A 256 11.24 -2.73 4.08
C ALA A 256 11.74 -3.86 3.16
N VAL A 257 10.84 -4.68 2.60
CA VAL A 257 11.21 -5.78 1.68
C VAL A 257 11.71 -5.31 0.30
N ARG A 258 11.65 -4.00 0.03
CA ARG A 258 12.20 -3.37 -1.19
C ARG A 258 13.59 -2.79 -1.01
N ARG A 259 14.08 -2.66 0.22
CA ARG A 259 15.42 -2.17 0.49
C ARG A 259 16.47 -3.07 -0.18
N VAL A 260 17.54 -2.48 -0.70
CA VAL A 260 18.69 -3.21 -1.25
C VAL A 260 19.89 -3.04 -0.32
N ALA A 261 20.49 -4.14 0.13
CA ALA A 261 21.61 -4.13 1.04
C ALA A 261 22.82 -3.41 0.44
N GLY A 262 23.47 -2.57 1.22
CA GLY A 262 24.64 -1.79 0.79
C GLY A 262 24.31 -0.57 -0.09
N MET A 263 23.03 -0.27 -0.32
CA MET A 263 22.56 0.92 -1.03
C MET A 263 21.85 1.87 -0.06
N ALA A 264 22.03 3.18 -0.27
CA ALA A 264 21.16 4.15 0.39
C ALA A 264 19.72 3.94 -0.10
N TYR A 265 18.75 4.12 0.81
CA TYR A 265 17.35 3.84 0.54
C TYR A 265 16.45 4.99 1.00
N THR A 266 15.63 5.48 0.10
CA THR A 266 14.66 6.53 0.38
C THR A 266 13.23 6.04 0.18
N VAL A 267 12.31 6.69 0.88
CA VAL A 267 10.88 6.62 0.62
C VAL A 267 10.44 8.03 0.24
N SER A 268 10.43 8.33 -1.07
CA SER A 268 10.18 9.68 -1.56
C SER A 268 8.69 10.05 -1.60
N GLU A 269 7.79 9.06 -1.46
CA GLU A 269 6.37 9.29 -1.31
C GLU A 269 5.77 8.39 -0.21
N TYR A 270 5.25 9.04 0.83
CA TYR A 270 4.49 8.37 1.89
C TYR A 270 3.42 9.28 2.46
N ASN A 271 2.22 8.75 2.69
CA ASN A 271 1.15 9.45 3.39
C ASN A 271 0.03 8.49 3.85
N HIS A 272 -0.81 9.01 4.74
CA HIS A 272 -2.15 8.52 5.06
C HIS A 272 -3.15 9.50 4.46
N PRO A 273 -3.91 9.16 3.41
CA PRO A 273 -4.76 10.14 2.73
C PRO A 273 -5.92 10.60 3.62
N ALA A 274 -6.22 11.90 3.59
CA ALA A 274 -7.45 12.39 4.20
C ALA A 274 -8.67 11.82 3.43
N PRO A 275 -9.77 11.54 4.10
CA PRO A 275 -10.12 11.83 5.51
C PRO A 275 -9.90 10.64 6.46
N ILE A 276 -8.88 9.78 6.27
CA ILE A 276 -8.61 8.72 7.23
C ILE A 276 -8.50 9.33 8.63
N GLN A 277 -9.31 8.85 9.56
CA GLN A 277 -9.45 9.43 10.90
C GLN A 277 -8.26 9.14 11.83
N TYR A 278 -7.39 8.20 11.44
CA TYR A 278 -6.20 7.76 12.19
C TYR A 278 -4.88 8.33 11.62
N ALA A 279 -4.94 9.34 10.76
CA ALA A 279 -3.78 9.81 10.00
C ALA A 279 -2.59 10.28 10.87
N ALA A 280 -2.82 10.68 12.12
CA ALA A 280 -1.75 11.09 13.05
C ALA A 280 -0.75 9.96 13.40
N GLU A 281 -1.08 8.69 13.14
CA GLU A 281 -0.14 7.56 13.33
C GLU A 281 0.95 7.53 12.25
N GLY A 282 0.66 8.02 11.03
CA GLY A 282 1.41 7.73 9.81
C GLY A 282 2.88 8.13 9.89
N PHE A 283 3.16 9.43 10.01
CA PHE A 283 4.56 9.91 10.02
C PHE A 283 5.34 9.49 11.26
N PRO A 284 4.78 9.50 12.49
CA PRO A 284 5.51 8.99 13.64
C PRO A 284 5.88 7.52 13.54
N MET A 285 4.99 6.68 13.00
CA MET A 285 5.29 5.26 12.83
C MET A 285 6.38 5.03 11.78
N ILE A 286 6.27 5.66 10.59
CA ILE A 286 7.31 5.47 9.56
C ILE A 286 8.64 6.07 9.98
N ALA A 287 8.68 7.17 10.73
CA ALA A 287 9.92 7.77 11.23
C ALA A 287 10.65 6.81 12.20
N ALA A 288 9.91 6.22 13.16
CA ALA A 288 10.46 5.25 14.09
C ALA A 288 10.89 3.96 13.36
N PHE A 289 10.03 3.43 12.50
CA PHE A 289 10.28 2.20 11.77
C PHE A 289 11.42 2.35 10.75
N GLY A 290 11.45 3.45 9.99
CA GLY A 290 12.49 3.72 9.00
C GLY A 290 13.87 3.93 9.64
N ALA A 291 13.93 4.63 10.79
CA ALA A 291 15.18 4.72 11.57
C ALA A 291 15.65 3.33 12.03
N PHE A 292 14.73 2.49 12.52
CA PHE A 292 15.03 1.11 12.91
C PHE A 292 15.50 0.27 11.74
N GLN A 293 14.90 0.42 10.56
CA GLN A 293 15.29 -0.28 9.32
C GLN A 293 16.59 0.28 8.70
N GLY A 294 17.12 1.40 9.20
CA GLY A 294 18.30 2.07 8.65
C GLY A 294 18.06 2.67 7.27
N TRP A 295 16.89 3.31 7.06
CA TRP A 295 16.59 4.07 5.85
C TRP A 295 17.27 5.44 5.89
N ASP A 296 17.55 6.02 4.71
CA ASP A 296 18.33 7.25 4.58
C ASP A 296 17.48 8.49 4.35
N GLY A 297 16.24 8.32 3.85
CA GLY A 297 15.33 9.44 3.62
C GLY A 297 13.86 9.03 3.63
N ILE A 298 13.01 9.89 4.20
CA ILE A 298 11.55 9.76 4.19
C ILE A 298 10.97 11.11 3.85
N PHE A 299 10.12 11.15 2.81
CA PHE A 299 9.49 12.37 2.33
C PHE A 299 7.97 12.23 2.36
N SER A 300 7.32 13.27 2.83
CA SER A 300 5.86 13.38 2.76
C SER A 300 5.40 13.67 1.35
N PHE A 301 4.44 12.92 0.85
CA PHE A 301 3.74 13.25 -0.38
C PHE A 301 2.31 13.72 -0.06
N ALA A 302 2.07 15.06 -0.04
CA ALA A 302 3.02 16.13 -0.23
C ALA A 302 2.76 17.26 0.78
N TYR A 303 3.69 18.21 0.91
CA TYR A 303 3.39 19.43 1.67
C TYR A 303 2.22 20.17 1.03
N SER A 304 2.28 20.44 -0.28
CA SER A 304 1.24 21.14 -1.04
C SER A 304 1.30 20.81 -2.53
N HIS A 305 0.16 20.65 -3.19
CA HIS A 305 0.01 20.56 -4.64
C HIS A 305 -0.32 21.90 -5.31
N ASN A 306 -0.40 22.98 -4.55
CA ASN A 306 -0.68 24.33 -5.07
C ASN A 306 0.05 25.39 -4.26
N THR A 307 -0.12 26.67 -4.63
CA THR A 307 0.55 27.82 -4.02
C THR A 307 -0.17 28.44 -2.83
N ASP A 308 -1.34 27.92 -2.44
CA ASP A 308 -1.99 28.31 -1.19
C ASP A 308 -1.35 27.50 -0.05
N PHE A 309 -0.39 28.09 0.66
CA PHE A 309 0.36 27.44 1.73
C PHE A 309 -0.29 27.54 3.12
N GLU A 310 -1.31 28.36 3.28
CA GLU A 310 -2.00 28.60 4.55
C GLU A 310 -3.54 28.45 4.44
N PRO A 311 -4.04 27.28 3.98
CA PRO A 311 -5.47 27.12 3.72
C PRO A 311 -6.33 27.13 4.99
N GLY A 312 -5.71 26.96 6.18
CA GLY A 312 -6.41 26.83 7.47
C GLY A 312 -7.34 25.61 7.58
N LYS A 313 -7.31 24.73 6.59
CA LYS A 313 -8.16 23.53 6.49
C LYS A 313 -7.49 22.41 5.71
N ILE A 314 -7.99 21.19 5.87
CA ILE A 314 -7.64 20.04 5.01
C ILE A 314 -8.26 20.30 3.64
N SER A 315 -7.44 20.39 2.59
CA SER A 315 -7.87 20.80 1.25
C SER A 315 -7.79 19.70 0.19
N SER A 316 -7.09 18.59 0.48
CA SER A 316 -6.96 17.47 -0.45
C SER A 316 -6.63 16.16 0.28
N PHE A 317 -6.57 15.07 -0.47
CA PHE A 317 -6.20 13.75 0.04
C PHE A 317 -4.81 13.74 0.69
N PHE A 318 -3.83 14.35 0.05
CA PHE A 318 -2.42 14.19 0.39
C PHE A 318 -1.72 15.44 0.91
N ASP A 319 -2.27 16.65 0.68
CA ASP A 319 -1.67 17.87 1.22
C ASP A 319 -1.69 17.87 2.74
N ILE A 320 -0.52 18.05 3.36
CA ILE A 320 -0.41 18.09 4.82
C ILE A 320 -0.45 19.51 5.39
N LYS A 321 -0.28 20.52 4.56
CA LYS A 321 -0.19 21.95 4.95
C LYS A 321 -1.36 22.47 5.82
N GLY A 322 -2.53 21.86 5.71
CA GLY A 322 -3.71 22.23 6.49
C GLY A 322 -4.17 21.13 7.44
N ASP A 323 -3.31 20.14 7.75
CA ASP A 323 -3.67 19.00 8.59
C ASP A 323 -2.77 18.91 9.83
N THR A 324 -3.27 19.40 10.95
CA THR A 324 -2.54 19.36 12.22
C THR A 324 -2.16 17.94 12.63
N SER A 325 -3.02 16.93 12.38
CA SER A 325 -2.70 15.55 12.78
C SER A 325 -1.42 15.02 12.13
N ARG A 326 -1.16 15.43 10.90
CA ARG A 326 0.03 15.02 10.13
C ARG A 326 1.25 15.92 10.38
N MET A 327 1.05 17.16 10.84
CA MET A 327 2.14 18.13 11.02
C MET A 327 2.68 18.19 12.44
N VAL A 328 1.83 18.07 13.44
CA VAL A 328 2.17 18.39 14.84
C VAL A 328 3.24 17.49 15.44
N HIS A 329 3.36 16.25 14.95
CA HIS A 329 4.33 15.28 15.41
C HIS A 329 5.69 15.32 14.67
N MET A 330 5.86 16.22 13.68
CA MET A 330 7.11 16.32 12.89
C MET A 330 8.37 16.56 13.73
N PRO A 331 8.35 17.33 14.84
CA PRO A 331 9.52 17.43 15.73
C PRO A 331 9.94 16.07 16.32
N ALA A 332 8.97 15.22 16.68
CA ALA A 332 9.26 13.87 17.17
C ALA A 332 9.77 12.95 16.03
N CYS A 333 9.20 13.08 14.82
CA CYS A 333 9.68 12.35 13.65
C CYS A 333 11.14 12.70 13.35
N ALA A 334 11.49 13.99 13.35
CA ALA A 334 12.87 14.47 13.15
C ALA A 334 13.82 13.96 14.26
N ALA A 335 13.39 13.97 15.52
CA ALA A 335 14.18 13.45 16.61
C ALA A 335 14.43 11.94 16.48
N MET A 336 13.41 11.16 16.20
CA MET A 336 13.52 9.70 16.04
C MET A 336 14.38 9.33 14.83
N PHE A 337 14.21 9.99 13.69
CA PHE A 337 14.83 9.64 12.43
C PHE A 337 16.13 10.41 12.15
N LEU A 338 16.10 11.76 12.09
CA LEU A 338 17.27 12.57 11.71
C LEU A 338 18.28 12.70 12.86
N ARG A 339 17.81 12.87 14.10
CA ARG A 339 18.70 12.91 15.28
C ARG A 339 19.15 11.51 15.70
N GLY A 340 18.50 10.46 15.19
CA GLY A 340 18.84 9.07 15.47
C GLY A 340 18.48 8.60 16.89
N ASP A 341 17.41 9.12 17.47
CA ASP A 341 16.97 8.68 18.80
C ASP A 341 16.50 7.21 18.77
N VAL A 342 15.92 6.76 17.67
CA VAL A 342 15.67 5.34 17.41
C VAL A 342 16.91 4.76 16.74
N ALA A 343 17.52 3.79 17.39
CA ALA A 343 18.69 3.10 16.87
C ALA A 343 18.33 2.15 15.73
N PRO A 344 19.18 2.02 14.71
CA PRO A 344 19.01 1.00 13.69
C PRO A 344 19.04 -0.41 14.31
N ALA A 345 18.42 -1.37 13.65
CA ALA A 345 18.38 -2.77 14.06
C ALA A 345 19.79 -3.32 14.32
N ARG A 346 19.91 -4.20 15.30
CA ARG A 346 21.18 -4.89 15.63
C ARG A 346 21.55 -5.92 14.59
N GLU A 347 20.54 -6.54 13.98
CA GLU A 347 20.69 -7.53 12.92
C GLU A 347 20.05 -7.03 11.63
N ALA A 348 20.75 -7.24 10.51
CA ALA A 348 20.26 -6.97 9.18
C ALA A 348 20.19 -8.28 8.40
N LEU A 349 18.99 -8.70 8.04
CA LEU A 349 18.71 -9.91 7.28
C LEU A 349 18.59 -9.56 5.79
N SER A 350 19.13 -10.41 4.91
CA SER A 350 18.95 -10.20 3.48
C SER A 350 18.80 -11.52 2.74
N VAL A 351 18.08 -11.47 1.62
CA VAL A 351 17.96 -12.58 0.68
C VAL A 351 18.62 -12.21 -0.63
N ALA A 352 19.35 -13.16 -1.21
CA ALA A 352 20.00 -12.97 -2.50
C ALA A 352 18.97 -12.98 -3.63
N VAL A 353 18.97 -11.94 -4.44
CA VAL A 353 18.22 -11.84 -5.69
C VAL A 353 19.25 -11.74 -6.81
N THR A 354 19.62 -12.87 -7.40
CA THR A 354 20.60 -12.89 -8.50
C THR A 354 19.96 -12.33 -9.79
N PRO A 355 20.76 -11.88 -10.79
CA PRO A 355 20.22 -11.46 -12.07
C PRO A 355 19.33 -12.53 -12.74
N GLU A 356 19.69 -13.80 -12.60
CA GLU A 356 18.92 -14.92 -13.15
C GLU A 356 17.58 -15.10 -12.42
N ALA A 357 17.57 -14.97 -11.09
CA ALA A 357 16.36 -15.06 -10.27
C ALA A 357 15.41 -13.87 -10.57
N GLU A 358 15.95 -12.66 -10.70
CA GLU A 358 15.20 -11.48 -11.13
C GLU A 358 14.56 -11.69 -12.51
N ARG A 359 15.35 -12.15 -13.51
CA ARG A 359 14.84 -12.46 -14.85
C ARG A 359 13.76 -13.53 -14.83
N ALA A 360 13.95 -14.60 -14.05
CA ALA A 360 12.96 -15.66 -13.91
C ALA A 360 11.61 -15.11 -13.34
N THR A 361 11.68 -14.18 -12.38
CA THR A 361 10.50 -13.49 -11.87
C THR A 361 9.81 -12.66 -12.96
N LEU A 362 10.57 -11.86 -13.71
CA LEU A 362 10.03 -11.06 -14.82
C LEU A 362 9.38 -11.93 -15.91
N TYR A 363 10.00 -13.05 -16.30
CA TYR A 363 9.43 -13.98 -17.27
C TYR A 363 8.09 -14.56 -16.81
N LYS A 364 7.95 -14.81 -15.50
CA LYS A 364 6.74 -15.38 -14.90
C LYS A 364 5.64 -14.34 -14.73
N THR A 365 5.96 -13.16 -14.22
CA THR A 365 4.98 -12.19 -13.71
C THR A 365 4.75 -11.01 -14.65
N LEU A 366 5.68 -10.75 -15.57
CA LEU A 366 5.72 -9.56 -16.43
C LEU A 366 5.70 -8.24 -15.61
N SER A 367 6.26 -8.27 -14.40
CA SER A 367 6.15 -7.16 -13.46
C SER A 367 7.36 -7.06 -12.54
N ALA A 368 7.97 -5.89 -12.44
CA ALA A 368 9.00 -5.59 -11.44
C ALA A 368 8.42 -5.41 -10.03
N TRP A 369 7.10 -5.28 -9.88
CA TRP A 369 6.43 -5.20 -8.56
C TRP A 369 6.63 -6.44 -7.70
N GLU A 370 6.89 -7.58 -8.34
CA GLU A 370 7.14 -8.87 -7.69
C GLU A 370 8.60 -9.06 -7.28
N ILE A 371 9.49 -8.09 -7.55
CA ILE A 371 10.89 -8.13 -7.13
C ILE A 371 10.99 -7.50 -5.75
N THR A 372 10.73 -8.32 -4.73
CA THR A 372 10.73 -7.95 -3.31
C THR A 372 11.25 -9.10 -2.48
N ALA A 373 11.92 -8.84 -1.37
CA ALA A 373 12.61 -9.85 -0.56
C ALA A 373 11.70 -11.03 -0.16
N ASP A 374 10.42 -10.80 0.05
CA ASP A 374 9.45 -11.84 0.43
C ASP A 374 9.20 -12.84 -0.71
N ASN A 375 9.22 -12.43 -1.96
CA ASN A 375 9.14 -13.33 -3.11
C ASN A 375 10.38 -14.22 -3.28
N TYR A 376 11.45 -13.90 -2.56
CA TYR A 376 12.69 -14.69 -2.53
C TYR A 376 12.93 -15.38 -1.18
N GLY A 377 11.88 -15.52 -0.37
CA GLY A 377 11.87 -16.36 0.82
C GLY A 377 12.04 -15.65 2.16
N LEU A 378 12.07 -14.32 2.21
CA LEU A 378 12.08 -13.56 3.46
C LEU A 378 10.64 -13.31 3.93
N ASP A 379 10.29 -13.80 5.11
CA ASP A 379 8.97 -13.45 5.68
C ASP A 379 8.93 -11.96 6.06
N PRO A 380 7.98 -11.15 5.54
CA PRO A 380 7.91 -9.70 5.80
C PRO A 380 7.78 -9.35 7.28
N ARG A 381 7.25 -10.27 8.11
CA ARG A 381 7.12 -10.08 9.57
C ARG A 381 8.46 -10.01 10.30
N LEU A 382 9.54 -10.51 9.67
CA LEU A 382 10.90 -10.34 10.19
C LEU A 382 11.31 -8.87 10.24
N SER A 383 10.75 -8.01 9.40
CA SER A 383 10.99 -6.56 9.44
C SER A 383 10.51 -5.88 10.72
N LEU A 384 9.62 -6.52 11.48
CA LEU A 384 9.17 -6.03 12.78
C LEU A 384 10.19 -6.27 13.89
N LEU A 385 11.14 -7.19 13.66
CA LEU A 385 12.15 -7.60 14.64
C LEU A 385 13.58 -7.16 14.24
N HIS A 386 13.88 -7.14 12.93
CA HIS A 386 15.21 -6.91 12.37
C HIS A 386 15.13 -5.99 11.15
N ALA A 387 16.25 -5.41 10.75
CA ALA A 387 16.33 -4.78 9.43
C ALA A 387 16.33 -5.86 8.33
N VAL A 388 15.65 -5.58 7.21
CA VAL A 388 15.54 -6.53 6.10
C VAL A 388 15.91 -5.87 4.78
N ALA A 389 16.42 -6.69 3.81
CA ALA A 389 16.78 -6.20 2.50
C ALA A 389 16.83 -7.34 1.45
N MET A 390 16.85 -6.97 0.18
CA MET A 390 17.38 -7.78 -0.92
C MET A 390 18.90 -7.58 -1.01
N ALA A 391 19.66 -8.61 -1.40
CA ALA A 391 21.07 -8.51 -1.74
C ALA A 391 21.25 -8.78 -3.23
N LYS A 392 22.07 -7.99 -3.93
CA LYS A 392 22.32 -8.14 -5.37
C LYS A 392 22.96 -9.47 -5.75
N GLU A 393 23.64 -10.08 -4.80
CA GLU A 393 24.40 -11.33 -4.96
C GLU A 393 24.53 -12.01 -3.60
N GLY A 394 24.95 -13.24 -3.58
CA GLY A 394 25.17 -14.02 -2.36
C GLY A 394 24.55 -15.41 -2.42
N ARG A 395 24.68 -16.16 -1.33
CA ARG A 395 24.03 -17.45 -1.14
C ARG A 395 22.69 -17.25 -0.43
N PRO A 396 21.74 -18.20 -0.54
CA PRO A 396 20.56 -18.20 0.32
C PRO A 396 21.00 -18.03 1.78
N ALA A 397 20.45 -17.04 2.47
CA ALA A 397 20.77 -16.78 3.86
C ALA A 397 20.03 -17.78 4.75
N ASP A 398 20.69 -18.20 5.84
CA ASP A 398 20.00 -18.87 6.95
C ASP A 398 19.19 -17.79 7.71
N LEU A 399 17.93 -17.64 7.35
CA LEU A 399 17.03 -16.70 8.00
C LEU A 399 16.53 -17.28 9.33
N PRO A 400 16.37 -16.46 10.37
CA PRO A 400 15.74 -16.90 11.60
C PRO A 400 14.27 -17.27 11.32
N ALA A 401 13.68 -18.06 12.22
CA ALA A 401 12.27 -18.38 12.13
C ALA A 401 11.43 -17.10 12.21
N ALA A 402 10.50 -16.95 11.29
CA ALA A 402 9.54 -15.84 11.33
C ALA A 402 8.65 -15.93 12.58
N PRO A 403 8.12 -14.81 13.08
CA PRO A 403 7.10 -14.82 14.12
C PRO A 403 5.94 -15.76 13.75
N ALA A 404 5.33 -16.39 14.75
CA ALA A 404 4.16 -17.25 14.53
C ALA A 404 3.07 -16.49 13.76
N LYS A 405 2.27 -17.20 12.94
CA LYS A 405 1.22 -16.56 12.12
C LYS A 405 0.16 -15.84 12.97
N ASP A 406 -0.05 -16.32 14.17
CA ASP A 406 -0.97 -15.79 15.19
C ASP A 406 -0.26 -14.89 16.22
N ALA A 407 0.99 -14.51 15.98
CA ALA A 407 1.70 -13.56 16.82
C ALA A 407 0.97 -12.21 16.86
N VAL A 408 0.76 -11.70 18.06
CA VAL A 408 0.02 -10.46 18.32
C VAL A 408 0.87 -9.37 18.96
N GLN A 409 2.12 -9.66 19.28
CA GLN A 409 3.07 -8.73 19.88
C GLN A 409 4.42 -8.84 19.17
N PHE A 410 4.99 -7.68 18.82
CA PHE A 410 6.24 -7.59 18.10
C PHE A 410 7.16 -6.59 18.83
N VAL A 411 8.38 -7.02 19.08
CA VAL A 411 9.39 -6.20 19.75
C VAL A 411 10.65 -6.19 18.92
N SER A 412 11.11 -5.01 18.51
CA SER A 412 12.36 -4.87 17.78
C SER A 412 13.55 -5.44 18.56
N ASP A 413 14.60 -5.89 17.87
CA ASP A 413 15.82 -6.42 18.48
C ASP A 413 16.56 -5.35 19.34
N THR A 414 16.36 -4.06 19.07
CA THR A 414 16.78 -2.94 19.90
C THR A 414 15.93 -2.75 21.16
N LYS A 415 14.76 -3.38 21.23
CA LYS A 415 13.73 -3.21 22.28
C LYS A 415 13.18 -1.78 22.37
N GLN A 416 13.37 -0.98 21.34
CA GLN A 416 12.88 0.40 21.31
C GLN A 416 11.49 0.52 20.65
N ILE A 417 11.10 -0.43 19.80
CA ILE A 417 9.81 -0.45 19.15
C ILE A 417 8.99 -1.64 19.66
N TYR A 418 7.74 -1.36 20.00
CA TYR A 418 6.77 -2.33 20.45
C TYR A 418 5.45 -2.13 19.70
N TRP A 419 4.90 -3.19 19.10
CA TRP A 419 3.64 -3.18 18.37
C TRP A 419 2.76 -4.31 18.88
N ASP A 420 1.54 -3.98 19.31
CA ASP A 420 0.62 -4.92 19.97
C ASP A 420 -0.75 -4.88 19.31
N VAL A 421 -1.24 -6.03 18.91
CA VAL A 421 -2.59 -6.27 18.38
C VAL A 421 -3.31 -7.40 19.14
N SER A 422 -2.91 -7.65 20.39
CA SER A 422 -3.49 -8.70 21.22
C SER A 422 -4.98 -8.52 21.51
N GLN A 423 -5.47 -7.29 21.42
CA GLN A 423 -6.90 -7.00 21.46
C GLN A 423 -7.39 -6.67 20.06
N LYS A 424 -8.39 -7.39 19.60
CA LYS A 424 -8.99 -7.20 18.28
C LYS A 424 -9.45 -5.75 18.10
N ASP A 425 -9.08 -5.15 16.97
CA ASP A 425 -9.41 -3.76 16.59
C ASP A 425 -9.01 -2.73 17.65
N ALA A 426 -7.94 -3.02 18.41
CA ALA A 426 -7.44 -2.16 19.48
C ALA A 426 -5.91 -2.18 19.58
N GLY A 427 -5.24 -2.23 18.44
CA GLY A 427 -3.79 -2.22 18.33
C GLY A 427 -3.19 -0.89 18.79
N TYR A 428 -1.92 -0.93 19.14
CA TYR A 428 -1.13 0.26 19.43
C TYR A 428 0.36 0.03 19.12
N PHE A 429 1.04 1.13 18.87
CA PHE A 429 2.47 1.18 18.59
C PHE A 429 3.17 2.11 19.57
N ILE A 430 4.32 1.70 20.08
CA ILE A 430 5.17 2.47 20.98
C ILE A 430 6.58 2.51 20.40
N ALA A 431 7.18 3.72 20.34
CA ALA A 431 8.62 3.90 20.32
C ALA A 431 9.09 4.44 21.66
N ASN A 432 10.13 3.83 22.22
CA ASN A 432 10.65 4.15 23.54
C ASN A 432 12.17 4.23 23.53
N THR A 433 12.68 5.44 23.51
CA THR A 433 14.12 5.74 23.52
C THR A 433 14.46 6.64 24.72
N PRO A 434 15.73 6.85 25.06
CA PRO A 434 16.10 7.78 26.13
C PRO A 434 15.60 9.21 25.92
N ARG A 435 15.47 9.69 24.65
CA ARG A 435 15.19 11.10 24.32
C ARG A 435 13.90 11.32 23.52
N SER A 436 13.27 10.25 23.03
CA SER A 436 11.99 10.32 22.30
C SER A 436 11.06 9.20 22.76
N LYS A 437 9.80 9.53 22.94
CA LYS A 437 8.71 8.58 23.23
C LYS A 437 7.57 8.82 22.25
N LEU A 438 6.97 7.75 21.80
CA LEU A 438 5.78 7.77 20.96
C LEU A 438 4.79 6.73 21.46
N PHE A 439 3.54 7.13 21.56
CA PHE A 439 2.38 6.25 21.63
C PHE A 439 1.43 6.62 20.49
N THR A 440 0.95 5.65 19.74
CA THR A 440 -0.18 5.84 18.81
C THR A 440 -1.03 4.58 18.80
N GLY A 441 -2.35 4.74 18.84
CA GLY A 441 -3.28 3.61 18.79
C GLY A 441 -4.49 3.76 19.70
N PHE A 442 -5.18 2.62 19.91
CA PHE A 442 -6.41 2.54 20.68
C PHE A 442 -6.15 2.52 22.17
N ILE A 443 -6.87 3.37 22.91
CA ILE A 443 -6.62 3.62 24.33
C ILE A 443 -7.41 2.70 25.27
N ARG A 444 -8.68 2.45 25.01
CA ARG A 444 -9.60 1.52 25.74
C ARG A 444 -9.42 1.53 27.27
N GLY A 445 -9.24 2.71 27.86
CA GLY A 445 -9.06 2.85 29.30
C GLY A 445 -7.77 2.22 29.88
N ARG A 446 -6.81 1.82 29.04
CA ARG A 446 -5.53 1.23 29.45
C ARG A 446 -4.53 2.27 29.93
N THR A 447 -3.56 1.82 30.71
CA THR A 447 -2.35 2.57 31.05
C THR A 447 -1.18 2.00 30.27
N PHE A 448 -0.45 2.86 29.57
CA PHE A 448 0.70 2.48 28.76
C PHE A 448 2.01 2.87 29.46
N LYS A 449 3.04 2.07 29.24
CA LYS A 449 4.38 2.35 29.75
C LYS A 449 5.32 2.70 28.60
N LEU A 450 5.91 3.87 28.66
CA LEU A 450 6.92 4.37 27.74
C LEU A 450 8.26 4.45 28.52
N GLY A 451 8.83 3.28 28.81
CA GLY A 451 9.91 3.15 29.80
C GLY A 451 9.41 3.50 31.18
N ASP A 452 10.04 4.51 31.83
CA ASP A 452 9.67 4.97 33.17
C ASP A 452 8.50 5.96 33.21
N ILE A 453 8.01 6.38 32.05
CA ILE A 453 6.84 7.24 31.92
C ILE A 453 5.59 6.39 31.80
N ALA A 454 4.60 6.63 32.67
CA ALA A 454 3.27 6.07 32.49
C ALA A 454 2.36 7.08 31.79
N LEU A 455 1.57 6.60 30.84
CA LEU A 455 0.63 7.39 30.05
C LEU A 455 -0.77 6.78 30.20
N ARG A 456 -1.74 7.59 30.62
CA ARG A 456 -3.13 7.21 30.74
C ARG A 456 -4.01 8.26 30.06
N PHE A 457 -5.07 7.82 29.39
CA PHE A 457 -5.96 8.70 28.66
C PHE A 457 -7.34 8.81 29.30
N GLY A 458 -7.97 9.96 29.13
CA GLY A 458 -9.40 10.14 29.23
C GLY A 458 -10.13 9.55 28.01
N LYS A 459 -11.39 9.94 27.81
CA LYS A 459 -12.17 9.54 26.65
C LYS A 459 -11.76 10.34 25.41
N THR A 460 -11.71 9.70 24.26
CA THR A 460 -11.57 10.35 22.95
C THR A 460 -12.69 9.90 22.02
N ARG A 461 -12.93 10.64 20.94
CA ARG A 461 -14.03 10.37 19.98
C ARG A 461 -13.93 8.99 19.32
N LEU A 462 -12.71 8.55 19.03
CA LEU A 462 -12.43 7.27 18.35
C LEU A 462 -11.84 6.21 19.28
N ASP A 463 -11.80 6.46 20.60
CA ASP A 463 -11.07 5.64 21.56
C ASP A 463 -9.60 5.44 21.15
N TRP A 464 -9.01 6.45 20.49
CA TRP A 464 -7.71 6.44 19.85
C TRP A 464 -7.00 7.79 20.02
N ALA A 465 -5.67 7.77 20.12
CA ALA A 465 -4.84 8.96 20.22
C ALA A 465 -3.41 8.73 19.73
N THR A 466 -2.72 9.82 19.34
CA THR A 466 -1.27 9.85 19.17
C THR A 466 -0.66 10.86 20.13
N VAL A 467 0.35 10.43 20.88
CA VAL A 467 1.13 11.28 21.80
C VAL A 467 2.61 11.04 21.56
N SER A 468 3.35 12.11 21.31
CA SER A 468 4.80 12.08 21.21
C SER A 468 5.45 13.00 22.24
N LEU A 469 6.58 12.58 22.80
CA LEU A 469 7.40 13.32 23.73
C LEU A 469 8.85 13.34 23.24
N VAL A 470 9.47 14.51 23.23
CA VAL A 470 10.86 14.70 22.80
C VAL A 470 11.60 15.53 23.82
N ALA A 471 12.76 15.04 24.29
CA ALA A 471 13.73 15.89 24.95
C ALA A 471 14.38 16.79 23.89
N VAL A 472 14.03 18.07 23.90
CA VAL A 472 14.52 19.06 22.93
C VAL A 472 15.98 19.36 23.19
N ASP A 473 16.28 19.66 24.43
CA ASP A 473 17.63 19.77 25.00
C ASP A 473 17.73 18.80 26.19
N GLY A 474 18.91 18.62 26.73
CA GLY A 474 19.15 17.67 27.80
C GLY A 474 19.26 16.20 27.31
N GLU A 475 19.48 15.29 28.24
CA GLU A 475 19.85 13.90 27.95
C GLU A 475 18.72 12.89 28.15
N GLY A 476 17.54 13.32 28.57
CA GLY A 476 16.41 12.42 28.83
C GLY A 476 15.25 13.09 29.55
N PHE A 477 14.34 12.29 30.04
CA PHE A 477 13.09 12.74 30.65
C PHE A 477 13.16 12.97 32.15
N ASP A 478 14.23 12.53 32.79
CA ASP A 478 14.53 12.68 34.22
C ASP A 478 15.64 13.71 34.50
N LYS A 479 16.23 14.27 33.45
CA LYS A 479 17.32 15.24 33.49
C LYS A 479 16.82 16.66 33.30
N PRO A 480 17.54 17.68 33.80
CA PRO A 480 17.23 19.07 33.49
C PRO A 480 17.16 19.31 31.99
N GLY A 481 16.15 20.08 31.55
CA GLY A 481 15.98 20.37 30.15
C GLY A 481 14.51 20.66 29.79
N ARG A 482 14.27 20.85 28.52
CA ARG A 482 12.95 21.09 27.95
C ARG A 482 12.47 19.86 27.19
N LEU A 483 11.22 19.49 27.43
CA LEU A 483 10.54 18.42 26.72
C LEU A 483 9.40 19.03 25.92
N LEU A 484 9.27 18.65 24.66
CA LEU A 484 8.11 18.97 23.83
C LEU A 484 7.16 17.77 23.84
N VAL A 485 5.90 18.03 24.13
CA VAL A 485 4.82 17.03 24.04
C VAL A 485 3.85 17.47 22.96
N ALA A 486 3.51 16.56 22.06
CA ALA A 486 2.41 16.74 21.11
C ALA A 486 1.36 15.67 21.35
N ALA A 487 0.07 16.06 21.32
CA ALA A 487 -1.06 15.15 21.55
C ALA A 487 -2.21 15.47 20.61
N THR A 488 -2.65 14.49 19.82
CA THR A 488 -3.73 14.63 18.84
C THR A 488 -4.67 13.44 18.86
N GLY A 489 -5.95 13.73 18.63
CA GLY A 489 -6.99 12.77 18.27
C GLY A 489 -7.44 12.99 16.82
N GLN A 490 -8.75 12.93 16.61
CA GLN A 490 -9.36 13.17 15.30
C GLN A 490 -9.22 14.62 14.87
N VAL A 491 -9.05 14.84 13.56
CA VAL A 491 -9.13 16.17 12.94
C VAL A 491 -10.19 16.18 11.85
N GLU A 492 -10.84 17.33 11.69
CA GLU A 492 -11.85 17.58 10.66
C GLU A 492 -11.96 19.08 10.38
N ASN A 493 -12.37 19.48 9.19
CA ASN A 493 -12.70 20.87 8.93
C ASN A 493 -14.07 21.21 9.55
N GLN A 494 -14.30 22.47 9.83
CA GLN A 494 -15.62 22.93 10.25
C GLN A 494 -16.65 22.62 9.15
N GLY A 495 -17.71 21.86 9.52
CA GLY A 495 -18.75 21.45 8.58
C GLY A 495 -18.37 20.33 7.61
N MET A 496 -17.21 19.69 7.77
CA MET A 496 -16.87 18.46 7.02
C MET A 496 -17.92 17.38 7.29
N THR A 497 -18.33 16.69 6.23
CA THR A 497 -19.29 15.59 6.36
C THR A 497 -18.64 14.29 5.88
N ILE A 498 -18.34 13.40 6.82
CA ILE A 498 -17.83 12.07 6.51
C ILE A 498 -19.03 11.12 6.34
N GLU A 499 -19.14 10.52 5.16
CA GLU A 499 -20.13 9.51 4.81
C GLU A 499 -19.51 8.12 4.99
N ASP A 500 -20.15 7.26 5.79
CA ASP A 500 -19.79 5.85 5.92
C ASP A 500 -20.48 5.02 4.82
N LEU A 501 -19.66 4.41 3.95
CA LEU A 501 -20.13 3.57 2.85
C LEU A 501 -20.19 2.08 3.22
N GLY A 502 -19.92 1.74 4.47
CA GLY A 502 -19.83 0.38 4.97
C GLY A 502 -18.51 -0.31 4.66
N SER A 503 -18.24 -1.40 5.36
CA SER A 503 -16.99 -2.19 5.23
C SER A 503 -15.71 -1.35 5.46
N GLY A 504 -15.79 -0.36 6.35
CA GLY A 504 -14.68 0.54 6.68
C GLY A 504 -14.36 1.58 5.61
N ARG A 505 -15.18 1.73 4.57
CA ARG A 505 -14.99 2.74 3.52
C ARG A 505 -15.67 4.04 3.90
N ILE A 506 -14.95 5.14 3.79
CA ILE A 506 -15.49 6.48 4.03
C ILE A 506 -15.16 7.43 2.88
N THR A 507 -15.96 8.47 2.75
CA THR A 507 -15.76 9.56 1.79
C THR A 507 -16.29 10.87 2.37
N VAL A 508 -15.81 11.97 1.85
CA VAL A 508 -16.44 13.29 2.04
C VAL A 508 -17.04 13.81 0.73
N ARG A 509 -16.90 13.03 -0.37
CA ARG A 509 -17.28 13.50 -1.71
C ARG A 509 -16.61 14.85 -1.98
N ASP A 510 -17.43 15.89 -2.23
CA ASP A 510 -17.04 17.29 -2.33
C ASP A 510 -17.29 18.11 -1.04
N LYS A 511 -17.73 17.44 0.07
CA LYS A 511 -18.13 18.09 1.33
C LYS A 511 -16.97 18.17 2.33
N TRP A 512 -15.86 18.75 1.88
CA TRP A 512 -14.67 18.93 2.72
C TRP A 512 -14.84 19.91 3.89
N GLY A 513 -15.91 20.72 3.89
CA GLY A 513 -16.09 21.80 4.87
C GLY A 513 -15.13 22.97 4.64
N ASP A 514 -15.09 23.88 5.61
CA ASP A 514 -14.32 25.11 5.56
C ASP A 514 -13.37 25.29 6.75
N ALA A 515 -12.53 26.32 6.66
CA ALA A 515 -11.71 26.74 7.79
C ALA A 515 -12.59 27.21 8.98
N PRO A 516 -12.14 27.04 10.22
CA PRO A 516 -10.87 26.43 10.60
C PRO A 516 -10.92 24.90 10.61
N MET A 517 -9.76 24.25 10.45
CA MET A 517 -9.59 22.86 10.80
C MET A 517 -9.66 22.71 12.33
N LEU A 518 -10.42 21.73 12.79
CA LEU A 518 -10.66 21.41 14.20
C LEU A 518 -9.87 20.18 14.59
N CYS A 519 -9.12 20.23 15.68
CA CYS A 519 -8.39 19.10 16.23
C CYS A 519 -8.97 18.75 17.61
N GLU A 520 -9.27 17.46 17.82
CA GLU A 520 -9.72 16.97 19.11
C GLU A 520 -8.64 17.17 20.17
N GLY A 521 -8.98 17.86 21.26
CA GLY A 521 -8.11 17.99 22.43
C GLY A 521 -8.08 16.69 23.22
N ILE A 522 -6.87 16.19 23.48
CA ILE A 522 -6.67 14.94 24.20
C ILE A 522 -6.58 15.21 25.70
N GLU A 523 -7.38 14.47 26.48
CA GLU A 523 -7.18 14.35 27.91
C GLU A 523 -6.22 13.20 28.18
N ALA A 524 -5.03 13.52 28.72
CA ALA A 524 -4.03 12.52 29.05
C ALA A 524 -3.28 12.88 30.33
N GLU A 525 -2.91 11.85 31.10
CA GLU A 525 -2.10 11.94 32.30
C GLU A 525 -0.73 11.29 32.02
N LEU A 526 0.34 12.05 32.25
CA LEU A 526 1.72 11.55 32.18
C LEU A 526 2.31 11.56 33.60
N LEU A 527 2.94 10.44 33.97
CA LEU A 527 3.72 10.35 35.20
C LEU A 527 5.22 10.34 34.85
N LEU A 528 5.89 11.49 35.01
CA LEU A 528 7.31 11.62 34.74
C LEU A 528 8.14 11.13 35.95
N PRO A 529 9.32 10.49 35.75
CA PRO A 529 10.15 9.94 36.80
C PRO A 529 11.00 11.02 37.49
N VAL A 530 10.38 12.19 37.79
CA VAL A 530 11.01 13.32 38.51
C VAL A 530 10.05 13.88 39.56
N ALA A 531 10.55 14.51 40.57
CA ALA A 531 9.75 15.15 41.62
C ALA A 531 8.97 16.34 41.02
N ALA A 532 7.73 16.55 41.47
CA ALA A 532 6.82 17.53 40.90
C ALA A 532 7.32 18.98 41.00
N GLU A 533 8.01 19.32 42.07
CA GLU A 533 8.62 20.63 42.34
C GLU A 533 9.72 21.02 41.34
N ARG A 534 10.29 20.04 40.65
CA ARG A 534 11.26 20.25 39.56
C ARG A 534 10.62 20.49 38.21
N VAL A 535 9.30 20.38 38.10
CA VAL A 535 8.60 20.38 36.81
C VAL A 535 7.66 21.56 36.68
N ALA A 536 7.73 22.26 35.55
CA ALA A 536 6.73 23.22 35.13
C ALA A 536 6.11 22.80 33.76
N LEU A 537 4.81 22.91 33.64
CA LEU A 537 4.06 22.60 32.42
C LEU A 537 3.56 23.90 31.78
N TYR A 538 3.85 24.09 30.51
CA TYR A 538 3.37 25.22 29.73
C TYR A 538 2.59 24.73 28.51
N PRO A 539 1.28 24.96 28.42
CA PRO A 539 0.58 24.88 27.13
C PRO A 539 1.19 25.91 26.16
N LEU A 540 1.39 25.51 24.89
CA LEU A 540 1.95 26.41 23.88
C LEU A 540 0.82 26.99 23.02
N ASP A 541 1.04 28.19 22.46
CA ASP A 541 0.21 28.75 21.43
C ASP A 541 0.57 28.18 20.04
N GLU A 542 -0.11 28.61 19.00
CA GLU A 542 0.10 28.17 17.62
C GLU A 542 1.45 28.62 17.03
N ALA A 543 2.11 29.59 17.65
CA ALA A 543 3.47 30.03 17.30
C ALA A 543 4.55 29.35 18.16
N GLY A 544 4.16 28.46 19.10
CA GLY A 544 5.08 27.76 20.00
C GLY A 544 5.48 28.58 21.24
N ASN A 545 4.83 29.71 21.52
CA ASN A 545 5.12 30.49 22.71
C ASN A 545 4.41 29.90 23.94
N ARG A 546 5.06 30.01 25.10
CA ARG A 546 4.47 29.57 26.37
C ARG A 546 3.25 30.41 26.76
N ARG A 547 2.14 29.76 27.08
CA ARG A 547 1.01 30.36 27.78
C ARG A 547 1.21 30.27 29.29
N GLU A 548 0.22 30.67 30.07
CA GLU A 548 0.24 30.51 31.54
C GLU A 548 0.54 29.08 31.95
N ALA A 549 1.39 28.92 32.97
CA ALA A 549 1.79 27.61 33.46
C ALA A 549 0.59 26.83 34.01
N ALA A 550 0.46 25.59 33.63
CA ALA A 550 -0.56 24.69 34.12
C ALA A 550 -0.07 23.94 35.38
N PRO A 551 -0.97 23.56 36.31
CA PRO A 551 -0.60 22.88 37.55
C PRO A 551 0.07 21.52 37.31
N VAL A 552 1.11 21.23 38.07
CA VAL A 552 1.77 19.92 38.15
C VAL A 552 1.57 19.39 39.58
N ALA A 553 1.10 18.16 39.73
CA ALA A 553 0.86 17.53 41.01
C ALA A 553 1.89 16.45 41.33
N ALA A 554 2.16 16.20 42.59
CA ALA A 554 2.95 15.06 43.04
C ALA A 554 2.10 13.78 43.07
N HIS A 555 2.65 12.66 42.58
CA HIS A 555 2.03 11.34 42.66
C HIS A 555 3.10 10.27 42.88
N ASN A 556 3.15 9.70 44.07
CA ASN A 556 4.12 8.66 44.43
C ASN A 556 5.58 9.02 44.09
N GLY A 557 6.01 10.24 44.41
CA GLY A 557 7.37 10.75 44.14
C GLY A 557 7.64 11.13 42.67
N LYS A 558 6.62 11.08 41.80
CA LYS A 558 6.66 11.46 40.38
C LYS A 558 5.86 12.72 40.12
N ALA A 559 6.23 13.46 39.09
CA ALA A 559 5.41 14.57 38.58
C ALA A 559 4.25 14.03 37.77
N ARG A 560 3.05 14.39 38.19
CA ARG A 560 1.80 14.11 37.49
C ARG A 560 1.40 15.32 36.64
N ILE A 561 1.43 15.15 35.33
CA ILE A 561 1.11 16.15 34.34
C ILE A 561 -0.21 15.77 33.68
N VAL A 562 -1.09 16.75 33.52
CA VAL A 562 -2.40 16.57 32.86
C VAL A 562 -2.47 17.45 31.63
N LEU A 563 -2.51 16.81 30.46
CA LEU A 563 -2.90 17.43 29.19
C LEU A 563 -4.43 17.48 29.16
N ALA A 564 -5.03 18.57 28.73
CA ALA A 564 -6.48 18.67 28.77
C ALA A 564 -7.03 19.59 27.67
N PRO A 565 -8.24 19.31 27.15
CA PRO A 565 -8.92 20.12 26.12
C PRO A 565 -9.08 21.60 26.51
N ARG A 566 -9.23 21.89 27.82
CA ARG A 566 -9.32 23.26 28.33
C ARG A 566 -8.10 24.14 28.01
N HIS A 567 -6.94 23.55 27.75
CA HIS A 567 -5.72 24.27 27.38
C HIS A 567 -5.74 24.76 25.93
N LYS A 568 -6.69 24.27 25.10
CA LYS A 568 -6.86 24.66 23.68
C LYS A 568 -5.56 24.66 22.90
N THR A 569 -4.79 23.59 23.03
CA THR A 569 -3.51 23.38 22.35
C THR A 569 -3.26 21.90 22.09
N VAL A 570 -2.44 21.62 21.10
CA VAL A 570 -1.91 20.28 20.78
C VAL A 570 -0.46 20.14 21.25
N TRP A 571 0.20 21.25 21.63
CA TRP A 571 1.59 21.30 22.05
C TRP A 571 1.76 21.77 23.48
N TYR A 572 2.65 21.11 24.20
CA TYR A 572 3.02 21.48 25.55
C TYR A 572 4.54 21.44 25.70
N GLU A 573 5.09 22.39 26.43
CA GLU A 573 6.46 22.32 26.91
C GLU A 573 6.45 21.92 28.38
N ILE A 574 7.33 20.96 28.71
CA ILE A 574 7.62 20.57 30.07
C ILE A 574 9.05 21.01 30.37
N GLN A 575 9.22 21.88 31.35
CA GLN A 575 10.53 22.30 31.85
C GLN A 575 10.88 21.44 33.05
N VAL A 576 11.95 20.67 32.96
CA VAL A 576 12.57 19.98 34.12
C VAL A 576 13.73 20.84 34.63
N ARG A 577 13.68 21.21 35.91
CA ARG A 577 14.71 22.02 36.56
C ARG A 577 15.75 21.13 37.26
N GLU A 578 16.85 21.73 37.69
CA GLU A 578 17.88 21.03 38.48
C GLU A 578 17.39 20.55 39.84
#